data_5f125685b733016f53942c6f5729f5a0
#
_entry.id   5f125685b733016f53942c6f5729f5a0
#
_cell.length_a   1.000
_cell.length_b   1.000
_cell.length_c   1.000
_cell.angle_alpha   90.00
_cell.angle_beta   90.00
_cell.angle_gamma   90.00
#
_symmetry.space_group_name_H-M   'P 1'
#
loop_
_entity.id
_entity.type
_entity.pdbx_description
1 polymer ?
#
loop_
_entity_poly.entity_id
_entity_poly.type
_entity_poly.pdbx_seq_one_letter_code
_entity_poly.pdbx_strand_id
1 'polypeptide(L)'
;YDAYGLPAEQYAIQTGQHPALTTNKNIARYREQLDKIGFCFDWDREIRTCDPQYYHWTQWAFAKMFNSFYCSKCQQAKPIEHLIKHFEEKGTEGIHAAQSEELHFTAEEWKNMSSREQQEVLMNYRMAYLGETMVNWCPKLGTVLANDEVVDGVSERGGYPVVQKKMKQWCLRVSAYAQRLLDGLNTVDWSDSIKETQRNWIGRSEGTEMQFAVKDSDLKFTIFTTRADTIFGVTFMVLAPESELVGQLTTPEQKAEVEAYLEATKKRTERERIADRRVTGVFSGSYALNPFTGDAIPVWISDYVLAGY
;
A
#
# COMPACT_ATOMS: atom_id res chain seq x y z
N TYR A 1 -10.27 -20.40 15.35
CA TYR A 1 -10.25 -20.65 13.91
C TYR A 1 -10.34 -19.33 13.15
N ASP A 2 -9.41 -19.10 12.24
CA ASP A 2 -9.55 -18.08 11.20
C ASP A 2 -10.48 -18.66 10.13
N ALA A 3 -11.71 -18.16 10.10
CA ALA A 3 -12.80 -18.81 9.39
C ALA A 3 -13.37 -18.00 8.21
N TYR A 4 -12.70 -16.90 7.84
CA TYR A 4 -12.93 -16.19 6.60
C TYR A 4 -11.84 -16.57 5.57
N GLY A 5 -12.18 -16.53 4.32
CA GLY A 5 -11.16 -16.61 3.29
C GLY A 5 -11.60 -17.26 1.99
N LEU A 6 -10.76 -17.06 0.99
CA LEU A 6 -10.92 -17.51 -0.38
C LEU A 6 -11.18 -19.03 -0.53
N PRO A 7 -10.57 -19.95 0.26
CA PRO A 7 -10.84 -21.38 0.14
C PRO A 7 -12.29 -21.76 0.32
N ALA A 8 -12.95 -21.22 1.35
CA ALA A 8 -14.37 -21.51 1.62
C ALA A 8 -15.27 -20.87 0.57
N GLU A 9 -14.96 -19.66 0.12
CA GLU A 9 -15.71 -18.93 -0.92
C GLU A 9 -15.63 -19.64 -2.28
N GLN A 10 -14.45 -20.04 -2.71
CA GLN A 10 -14.25 -20.75 -3.99
C GLN A 10 -14.90 -22.12 -3.97
N TYR A 11 -14.85 -22.85 -2.86
CA TYR A 11 -15.55 -24.11 -2.72
C TYR A 11 -17.07 -23.92 -2.78
N ALA A 12 -17.59 -22.86 -2.17
CA ALA A 12 -19.00 -22.51 -2.24
C ALA A 12 -19.46 -22.22 -3.68
N ILE A 13 -18.68 -21.47 -4.44
CA ILE A 13 -18.93 -21.18 -5.85
C ILE A 13 -18.95 -22.47 -6.69
N GLN A 14 -17.99 -23.38 -6.46
CA GLN A 14 -17.89 -24.64 -7.19
C GLN A 14 -19.02 -25.62 -6.89
N THR A 15 -19.47 -25.67 -5.64
CA THR A 15 -20.42 -26.69 -5.16
C THR A 15 -21.85 -26.17 -4.97
N GLY A 16 -22.07 -24.85 -5.02
CA GLY A 16 -23.35 -24.23 -4.71
C GLY A 16 -23.74 -24.29 -3.23
N GLN A 17 -22.81 -24.67 -2.33
CA GLN A 17 -23.05 -24.74 -0.90
C GLN A 17 -22.70 -23.43 -0.21
N HIS A 18 -23.49 -23.05 0.80
CA HIS A 18 -23.14 -21.86 1.62
C HIS A 18 -21.82 -22.08 2.37
N PRO A 19 -20.89 -21.10 2.39
CA PRO A 19 -19.56 -21.24 3.01
C PRO A 19 -19.60 -21.72 4.46
N ALA A 20 -20.57 -21.27 5.25
CA ALA A 20 -20.72 -21.65 6.66
C ALA A 20 -20.86 -23.16 6.87
N LEU A 21 -21.52 -23.88 5.95
CA LEU A 21 -21.69 -25.33 6.06
C LEU A 21 -20.36 -26.05 5.98
N THR A 22 -19.57 -25.71 4.99
CA THR A 22 -18.21 -26.26 4.81
C THR A 22 -17.29 -25.88 5.96
N THR A 23 -17.31 -24.62 6.38
CA THR A 23 -16.50 -24.12 7.50
C THR A 23 -16.81 -24.87 8.79
N ASN A 24 -18.09 -25.01 9.16
CA ASN A 24 -18.49 -25.74 10.37
C ASN A 24 -18.09 -27.23 10.31
N LYS A 25 -18.25 -27.87 9.14
CA LYS A 25 -17.82 -29.26 8.95
C LYS A 25 -16.31 -29.42 9.12
N ASN A 26 -15.54 -28.49 8.58
CA ASN A 26 -14.09 -28.52 8.68
C ASN A 26 -13.62 -28.25 10.11
N ILE A 27 -14.25 -27.32 10.83
CA ILE A 27 -13.94 -27.05 12.24
C ILE A 27 -14.18 -28.31 13.09
N ALA A 28 -15.30 -28.98 12.92
CA ALA A 28 -15.58 -30.23 13.61
C ALA A 28 -14.54 -31.30 13.30
N ARG A 29 -14.09 -31.39 12.04
CA ARG A 29 -13.04 -32.31 11.62
C ARG A 29 -11.68 -31.97 12.23
N TYR A 30 -11.31 -30.70 12.29
CA TYR A 30 -10.07 -30.27 12.94
C TYR A 30 -10.06 -30.61 14.42
N ARG A 31 -11.15 -30.39 15.16
CA ARG A 31 -11.25 -30.78 16.57
C ARG A 31 -11.02 -32.28 16.74
N GLU A 32 -11.73 -33.11 15.99
CA GLU A 32 -11.53 -34.57 16.02
C GLU A 32 -10.07 -34.98 15.76
N GLN A 33 -9.41 -34.34 14.80
CA GLN A 33 -8.02 -34.64 14.48
C GLN A 33 -7.05 -34.20 15.59
N LEU A 34 -7.25 -32.99 16.15
CA LEU A 34 -6.42 -32.47 17.23
C LEU A 34 -6.58 -33.29 18.52
N ASP A 35 -7.80 -33.73 18.84
CA ASP A 35 -8.06 -34.63 19.96
C ASP A 35 -7.34 -35.98 19.80
N LYS A 36 -7.32 -36.53 18.56
CA LYS A 36 -6.59 -37.79 18.27
C LYS A 36 -5.08 -37.66 18.41
N ILE A 37 -4.52 -36.48 18.18
CA ILE A 37 -3.09 -36.20 18.39
C ILE A 37 -2.78 -36.02 19.89
N GLY A 38 -3.81 -35.78 20.72
CA GLY A 38 -3.67 -35.62 22.16
C GLY A 38 -3.38 -34.18 22.62
N PHE A 39 -3.76 -33.19 21.85
CA PHE A 39 -3.71 -31.80 22.29
C PHE A 39 -4.72 -31.53 23.40
N CYS A 40 -4.28 -30.82 24.44
CA CYS A 40 -5.10 -30.45 25.61
C CYS A 40 -5.70 -29.06 25.44
N PHE A 41 -6.52 -28.86 24.40
CA PHE A 41 -7.22 -27.61 24.21
C PHE A 41 -8.48 -27.54 25.09
N ASP A 42 -8.72 -26.35 25.66
CA ASP A 42 -9.97 -26.00 26.29
C ASP A 42 -10.97 -25.53 25.21
N TRP A 43 -11.78 -26.45 24.70
CA TRP A 43 -12.72 -26.15 23.61
C TRP A 43 -13.86 -25.20 24.01
N ASP A 44 -14.08 -24.96 25.31
CA ASP A 44 -15.05 -23.93 25.76
C ASP A 44 -14.53 -22.51 25.48
N ARG A 45 -13.22 -22.37 25.23
CA ARG A 45 -12.59 -21.11 24.79
C ARG A 45 -12.35 -21.04 23.29
N GLU A 46 -12.99 -21.91 22.51
CA GLU A 46 -12.89 -21.86 21.06
C GLU A 46 -13.42 -20.55 20.51
N ILE A 47 -12.67 -19.96 19.59
CA ILE A 47 -13.02 -18.73 18.88
C ILE A 47 -13.10 -19.02 17.39
N ARG A 48 -14.11 -18.47 16.74
CA ARG A 48 -14.31 -18.48 15.29
C ARG A 48 -14.44 -17.04 14.82
N THR A 49 -13.56 -16.60 13.95
CA THR A 49 -13.54 -15.20 13.48
C THR A 49 -14.80 -14.82 12.68
N CYS A 50 -15.52 -15.81 12.13
CA CYS A 50 -16.77 -15.61 11.40
C CYS A 50 -18.02 -15.50 12.29
N ASP A 51 -17.91 -15.72 13.60
CA ASP A 51 -19.05 -15.59 14.50
C ASP A 51 -19.40 -14.13 14.78
N PRO A 52 -20.68 -13.73 14.73
CA PRO A 52 -21.08 -12.35 15.01
C PRO A 52 -20.63 -11.83 16.37
N GLN A 53 -20.59 -12.69 17.40
CA GLN A 53 -20.09 -12.35 18.73
C GLN A 53 -18.60 -12.01 18.75
N TYR A 54 -17.83 -12.51 17.78
CA TYR A 54 -16.42 -12.18 17.63
C TYR A 54 -16.24 -10.96 16.73
N TYR A 55 -16.72 -10.98 15.49
CA TYR A 55 -16.40 -9.94 14.52
C TYR A 55 -17.01 -8.57 14.82
N HIS A 56 -18.07 -8.48 15.66
CA HIS A 56 -18.59 -7.17 16.05
C HIS A 56 -17.51 -6.31 16.76
N TRP A 57 -16.54 -6.94 17.44
CA TRP A 57 -15.41 -6.21 18.03
C TRP A 57 -14.45 -5.67 16.98
N THR A 58 -14.23 -6.42 15.89
CA THR A 58 -13.49 -5.94 14.72
C THR A 58 -14.20 -4.76 14.07
N GLN A 59 -15.52 -4.85 13.92
CA GLN A 59 -16.33 -3.73 13.41
C GLN A 59 -16.31 -2.51 14.35
N TRP A 60 -16.36 -2.73 15.65
CA TRP A 60 -16.23 -1.67 16.63
C TRP A 60 -14.86 -0.97 16.56
N ALA A 61 -13.78 -1.73 16.49
CA ALA A 61 -12.43 -1.19 16.35
C ALA A 61 -12.30 -0.39 15.05
N PHE A 62 -12.82 -0.91 13.94
CA PHE A 62 -12.86 -0.20 12.66
C PHE A 62 -13.63 1.12 12.78
N ALA A 63 -14.82 1.11 13.39
CA ALA A 63 -15.64 2.31 13.59
C ALA A 63 -14.90 3.36 14.45
N LYS A 64 -14.15 2.93 15.48
CA LYS A 64 -13.30 3.82 16.28
C LYS A 64 -12.19 4.46 15.44
N MET A 65 -11.50 3.68 14.61
CA MET A 65 -10.47 4.18 13.70
C MET A 65 -11.08 5.12 12.64
N PHE A 66 -12.23 4.77 12.07
CA PHE A 66 -12.94 5.61 11.11
C PHE A 66 -13.33 6.98 11.70
N ASN A 67 -13.74 7.01 12.97
CA ASN A 67 -14.10 8.24 13.68
C ASN A 67 -12.92 8.89 14.41
N SER A 68 -11.70 8.63 13.93
CA SER A 68 -10.48 9.20 14.49
C SER A 68 -9.55 9.72 13.40
N PHE A 69 -8.69 10.67 13.78
CA PHE A 69 -7.54 11.12 13.00
C PHE A 69 -6.27 11.05 13.85
N TYR A 70 -5.09 10.96 13.25
CA TYR A 70 -3.82 10.99 13.96
C TYR A 70 -3.31 12.42 14.10
N CYS A 71 -3.17 12.88 15.35
CA CYS A 71 -2.56 14.19 15.66
C CYS A 71 -1.03 14.05 15.75
N SER A 72 -0.32 14.61 14.77
CA SER A 72 1.16 14.54 14.71
C SER A 72 1.84 15.27 15.85
N LYS A 73 1.24 16.38 16.36
CA LYS A 73 1.74 17.10 17.53
C LYS A 73 1.62 16.30 18.85
N CYS A 74 0.49 15.60 19.01
CA CYS A 74 0.22 14.81 20.24
C CYS A 74 0.69 13.36 20.11
N GLN A 75 1.10 12.92 18.91
CA GLN A 75 1.51 11.56 18.57
C GLN A 75 0.50 10.47 18.96
N GLN A 76 -0.79 10.76 18.77
CA GLN A 76 -1.88 9.83 19.07
C GLN A 76 -3.13 10.10 18.24
N ALA A 77 -3.97 9.07 18.12
CA ALA A 77 -5.30 9.24 17.53
C ALA A 77 -6.19 10.09 18.45
N LYS A 78 -7.02 10.93 17.83
CA LYS A 78 -8.05 11.75 18.48
C LYS A 78 -9.37 11.62 17.75
N PRO A 79 -10.51 11.87 18.44
CA PRO A 79 -11.81 11.90 17.81
C PRO A 79 -11.87 12.89 16.64
N ILE A 80 -12.55 12.51 15.57
CA ILE A 80 -12.63 13.30 14.33
C ILE A 80 -13.33 14.65 14.54
N GLU A 81 -14.17 14.77 15.55
CA GLU A 81 -14.89 15.98 15.94
C GLU A 81 -13.93 17.14 16.30
N HIS A 82 -12.74 16.81 16.84
CA HIS A 82 -11.72 17.82 17.12
C HIS A 82 -11.17 18.43 15.83
N LEU A 83 -11.07 17.63 14.79
CA LEU A 83 -10.63 18.10 13.47
C LEU A 83 -11.72 18.94 12.80
N ILE A 84 -12.98 18.50 12.86
CA ILE A 84 -14.13 19.24 12.35
C ILE A 84 -14.18 20.64 12.96
N LYS A 85 -14.07 20.72 14.30
CA LYS A 85 -14.03 21.99 15.01
C LYS A 85 -12.86 22.88 14.57
N HIS A 86 -11.68 22.30 14.35
CA HIS A 86 -10.52 23.04 13.85
C HIS A 86 -10.82 23.62 12.44
N PHE A 87 -11.44 22.85 11.54
CA PHE A 87 -11.81 23.30 10.20
C PHE A 87 -12.88 24.41 10.23
N GLU A 88 -13.84 24.33 11.15
CA GLU A 88 -14.85 25.38 11.35
C GLU A 88 -14.26 26.73 11.82
N GLU A 89 -13.15 26.67 12.57
CA GLU A 89 -12.50 27.85 13.15
C GLU A 89 -11.39 28.42 12.25
N LYS A 90 -10.60 27.56 11.58
CA LYS A 90 -9.34 27.94 10.94
C LYS A 90 -9.09 27.32 9.56
N GLY A 91 -9.99 26.47 9.06
CA GLY A 91 -9.71 25.69 7.88
C GLY A 91 -8.52 24.77 8.10
N THR A 92 -7.60 24.73 7.15
CA THR A 92 -6.36 23.92 7.25
C THR A 92 -5.18 24.65 7.89
N GLU A 93 -5.35 25.91 8.29
CA GLU A 93 -4.26 26.70 8.90
C GLU A 93 -3.82 26.09 10.22
N GLY A 94 -2.51 25.81 10.35
CA GLY A 94 -1.90 25.26 11.57
C GLY A 94 -2.38 23.85 11.94
N ILE A 95 -2.84 23.08 10.96
CA ILE A 95 -3.26 21.70 11.16
C ILE A 95 -2.06 20.79 11.50
N HIS A 96 -2.25 19.92 12.48
CA HIS A 96 -1.29 18.89 12.89
C HIS A 96 -1.94 17.50 12.79
N ALA A 97 -2.33 17.10 11.60
CA ALA A 97 -2.99 15.83 11.33
C ALA A 97 -2.28 15.06 10.21
N ALA A 98 -2.11 13.76 10.38
CA ALA A 98 -1.65 12.90 9.29
C ALA A 98 -2.72 12.86 8.20
N GLN A 99 -2.30 12.99 6.95
CA GLN A 99 -3.16 13.12 5.77
C GLN A 99 -2.61 12.31 4.59
N SER A 100 -3.45 11.99 3.63
CA SER A 100 -3.04 11.32 2.39
C SER A 100 -2.53 12.31 1.36
N GLU A 101 -3.18 13.48 1.29
CA GLU A 101 -2.86 14.58 0.37
C GLU A 101 -2.89 15.90 1.13
N GLU A 102 -2.05 16.84 0.74
CA GLU A 102 -2.06 18.17 1.32
C GLU A 102 -3.22 18.97 0.76
N LEU A 103 -4.14 19.38 1.64
CA LEU A 103 -5.30 20.18 1.29
C LEU A 103 -5.19 21.59 1.89
N HIS A 104 -5.65 22.59 1.13
CA HIS A 104 -5.69 23.98 1.55
C HIS A 104 -7.09 24.53 1.38
N PHE A 105 -7.74 24.93 2.48
CA PHE A 105 -9.02 25.63 2.49
C PHE A 105 -9.18 26.45 3.77
N THR A 106 -9.97 27.53 3.67
CA THR A 106 -10.31 28.41 4.78
C THR A 106 -11.51 27.88 5.58
N ALA A 107 -11.75 28.45 6.77
CA ALA A 107 -12.93 28.13 7.56
C ALA A 107 -14.27 28.49 6.81
N GLU A 108 -14.25 29.51 5.97
CA GLU A 108 -15.42 29.90 5.19
C GLU A 108 -15.69 28.88 4.07
N GLU A 109 -14.66 28.47 3.35
CA GLU A 109 -14.77 27.41 2.33
C GLU A 109 -15.27 26.10 2.95
N TRP A 110 -14.75 25.69 4.10
CA TRP A 110 -15.26 24.52 4.84
C TRP A 110 -16.75 24.61 5.13
N LYS A 111 -17.24 25.75 5.63
CA LYS A 111 -18.65 25.96 5.94
C LYS A 111 -19.56 25.96 4.73
N ASN A 112 -19.03 26.37 3.59
CA ASN A 112 -19.77 26.40 2.31
C ASN A 112 -19.79 25.03 1.60
N MET A 113 -18.96 24.08 2.03
CA MET A 113 -18.98 22.70 1.49
C MET A 113 -20.28 22.01 1.85
N SER A 114 -20.80 21.22 0.93
CA SER A 114 -21.88 20.29 1.21
C SER A 114 -21.42 19.23 2.22
N SER A 115 -22.36 18.60 2.90
CA SER A 115 -22.05 17.49 3.84
C SER A 115 -21.25 16.36 3.19
N ARG A 116 -21.46 16.08 1.91
CA ARG A 116 -20.70 15.09 1.15
C ARG A 116 -19.25 15.54 0.94
N GLU A 117 -19.02 16.74 0.49
CA GLU A 117 -17.66 17.29 0.31
C GLU A 117 -16.88 17.31 1.61
N GLN A 118 -17.53 17.73 2.72
CA GLN A 118 -16.90 17.64 4.04
C GLN A 118 -16.48 16.22 4.42
N GLN A 119 -17.32 15.20 4.13
CA GLN A 119 -16.96 13.81 4.38
C GLN A 119 -15.81 13.32 3.47
N GLU A 120 -15.73 13.77 2.23
CA GLU A 120 -14.62 13.48 1.32
C GLU A 120 -13.33 14.12 1.83
N VAL A 121 -13.36 15.36 2.30
CA VAL A 121 -12.22 16.02 2.96
C VAL A 121 -11.81 15.25 4.22
N LEU A 122 -12.75 14.89 5.09
CA LEU A 122 -12.44 14.13 6.31
C LEU A 122 -11.82 12.77 6.03
N MET A 123 -12.20 12.12 4.90
CA MET A 123 -11.61 10.84 4.50
C MET A 123 -10.09 10.94 4.32
N ASN A 124 -9.58 12.10 3.90
CA ASN A 124 -8.15 12.38 3.77
C ASN A 124 -7.38 12.30 5.09
N TYR A 125 -8.05 12.42 6.24
CA TYR A 125 -7.45 12.47 7.58
C TYR A 125 -7.77 11.27 8.45
N ARG A 126 -8.83 10.51 8.14
CA ARG A 126 -9.30 9.40 8.96
C ARG A 126 -8.23 8.33 9.13
N MET A 127 -8.22 7.66 10.29
CA MET A 127 -7.35 6.49 10.54
C MET A 127 -7.74 5.26 9.72
N ALA A 128 -9.04 5.06 9.48
CA ALA A 128 -9.53 4.10 8.48
C ALA A 128 -10.14 4.90 7.31
N TYR A 129 -9.63 4.72 6.10
CA TYR A 129 -9.99 5.50 4.93
C TYR A 129 -10.07 4.66 3.66
N LEU A 130 -10.80 5.16 2.66
CA LEU A 130 -10.81 4.57 1.32
C LEU A 130 -9.63 5.15 0.53
N GLY A 131 -8.67 4.29 0.20
CA GLY A 131 -7.55 4.63 -0.67
C GLY A 131 -7.62 3.90 -2.00
N GLU A 132 -7.00 4.44 -3.03
CA GLU A 132 -6.79 3.76 -4.29
C GLU A 132 -5.43 3.09 -4.29
N THR A 133 -5.41 1.77 -4.42
CA THR A 133 -4.18 0.98 -4.42
C THR A 133 -4.14 0.05 -5.62
N MET A 134 -2.92 -0.27 -6.07
CA MET A 134 -2.71 -1.33 -7.05
C MET A 134 -2.92 -2.67 -6.37
N VAL A 135 -3.76 -3.52 -6.95
CA VAL A 135 -4.09 -4.85 -6.41
C VAL A 135 -3.93 -5.92 -7.47
N ASN A 136 -3.65 -7.14 -7.03
CA ASN A 136 -3.62 -8.33 -7.88
C ASN A 136 -5.05 -8.81 -8.12
N TRP A 137 -5.68 -8.39 -9.21
CA TRP A 137 -7.04 -8.78 -9.56
C TRP A 137 -7.05 -10.05 -10.41
N CYS A 138 -7.77 -11.06 -9.98
CA CYS A 138 -8.02 -12.26 -10.77
C CYS A 138 -9.46 -12.25 -11.31
N PRO A 139 -9.68 -11.94 -12.59
CA PRO A 139 -11.04 -11.88 -13.15
C PRO A 139 -11.80 -13.20 -13.07
N LYS A 140 -11.09 -14.33 -13.20
CA LYS A 140 -11.70 -15.67 -13.17
C LYS A 140 -12.18 -16.09 -11.78
N LEU A 141 -11.42 -15.71 -10.73
CA LEU A 141 -11.81 -15.94 -9.34
C LEU A 141 -12.74 -14.81 -8.81
N GLY A 142 -12.80 -13.67 -9.51
CA GLY A 142 -13.63 -12.52 -9.12
C GLY A 142 -13.18 -11.84 -7.82
N THR A 143 -11.88 -11.90 -7.51
CA THR A 143 -11.35 -11.40 -6.23
C THR A 143 -9.94 -10.82 -6.37
N VAL A 144 -9.53 -10.06 -5.35
CA VAL A 144 -8.17 -9.59 -5.14
C VAL A 144 -7.36 -10.69 -4.44
N LEU A 145 -6.12 -10.90 -4.89
CA LEU A 145 -5.19 -11.88 -4.35
C LEU A 145 -4.05 -11.19 -3.62
N ALA A 146 -3.60 -11.78 -2.52
CA ALA A 146 -2.34 -11.39 -1.87
C ALA A 146 -1.14 -11.72 -2.78
N ASN A 147 0.00 -11.06 -2.53
CA ASN A 147 1.20 -11.32 -3.33
C ASN A 147 1.64 -12.80 -3.28
N ASP A 148 1.45 -13.44 -2.12
CA ASP A 148 1.80 -14.86 -1.93
C ASP A 148 0.86 -15.84 -2.66
N GLU A 149 -0.29 -15.37 -3.14
CA GLU A 149 -1.28 -16.16 -3.90
C GLU A 149 -1.09 -16.01 -5.42
N VAL A 150 -0.06 -15.29 -5.85
CA VAL A 150 0.28 -15.08 -7.27
C VAL A 150 1.68 -15.61 -7.53
N VAL A 151 1.79 -16.54 -8.49
CA VAL A 151 3.05 -17.15 -8.92
C VAL A 151 3.13 -17.06 -10.45
N ASP A 152 4.21 -16.52 -10.99
CA ASP A 152 4.43 -16.35 -12.43
C ASP A 152 3.25 -15.66 -13.16
N GLY A 153 2.61 -14.67 -12.50
CA GLY A 153 1.49 -13.90 -13.06
C GLY A 153 0.16 -14.65 -13.11
N VAL A 154 0.06 -15.81 -12.46
CA VAL A 154 -1.19 -16.58 -12.34
C VAL A 154 -1.54 -16.85 -10.87
N SER A 155 -2.82 -17.06 -10.58
CA SER A 155 -3.26 -17.43 -9.24
C SER A 155 -2.75 -18.82 -8.85
N GLU A 156 -2.24 -18.98 -7.63
CA GLU A 156 -1.85 -20.29 -7.06
C GLU A 156 -3.02 -21.29 -7.17
N ARG A 157 -4.24 -20.81 -6.93
CA ARG A 157 -5.47 -21.60 -7.07
C ARG A 157 -5.99 -21.50 -8.49
N GLY A 158 -5.92 -22.59 -9.23
CA GLY A 158 -6.51 -22.74 -10.55
C GLY A 158 -5.66 -22.23 -11.72
N GLY A 159 -4.50 -21.59 -11.48
CA GLY A 159 -3.58 -21.15 -12.54
C GLY A 159 -4.18 -20.06 -13.45
N TYR A 160 -5.05 -19.21 -12.95
CA TYR A 160 -5.73 -18.19 -13.76
C TYR A 160 -4.91 -16.90 -13.86
N PRO A 161 -4.90 -16.23 -15.02
CA PRO A 161 -4.21 -14.95 -15.19
C PRO A 161 -4.62 -13.91 -14.15
N VAL A 162 -3.64 -13.22 -13.59
CA VAL A 162 -3.81 -12.13 -12.66
C VAL A 162 -3.34 -10.83 -13.30
N VAL A 163 -4.07 -9.75 -13.08
CA VAL A 163 -3.74 -8.43 -13.62
C VAL A 163 -3.61 -7.41 -12.50
N GLN A 164 -2.68 -6.48 -12.65
CA GLN A 164 -2.59 -5.32 -11.78
C GLN A 164 -3.74 -4.37 -12.10
N LYS A 165 -4.50 -3.99 -11.07
CA LYS A 165 -5.65 -3.10 -11.23
C LYS A 165 -5.71 -2.09 -10.09
N LYS A 166 -5.91 -0.82 -10.42
CA LYS A 166 -6.17 0.22 -9.43
C LYS A 166 -7.60 0.09 -8.91
N MET A 167 -7.76 -0.12 -7.62
CA MET A 167 -9.05 -0.30 -6.97
C MET A 167 -9.13 0.45 -5.65
N LYS A 168 -10.34 0.92 -5.31
CA LYS A 168 -10.61 1.45 -3.97
C LYS A 168 -10.61 0.32 -2.95
N GLN A 169 -9.82 0.50 -1.90
CA GLN A 169 -9.69 -0.43 -0.78
C GLN A 169 -9.79 0.32 0.54
N TRP A 170 -10.31 -0.34 1.56
CA TRP A 170 -10.17 0.16 2.92
C TRP A 170 -8.72 0.06 3.36
N CYS A 171 -8.17 1.20 3.78
CA CYS A 171 -6.81 1.32 4.28
C CYS A 171 -6.82 1.76 5.73
N LEU A 172 -5.84 1.29 6.51
CA LEU A 172 -5.56 1.80 7.85
C LEU A 172 -4.29 2.64 7.81
N ARG A 173 -4.32 3.83 8.40
CA ARG A 173 -3.19 4.78 8.41
C ARG A 173 -2.12 4.37 9.43
N VAL A 174 -1.62 3.15 9.29
CA VAL A 174 -0.62 2.58 10.22
C VAL A 174 0.72 3.31 10.17
N SER A 175 1.09 3.86 9.01
CA SER A 175 2.31 4.65 8.81
C SER A 175 2.38 5.90 9.69
N ALA A 176 1.23 6.46 10.12
CA ALA A 176 1.19 7.58 11.06
C ALA A 176 1.80 7.23 12.42
N TYR A 177 1.84 5.95 12.79
CA TYR A 177 2.47 5.46 14.01
C TYR A 177 3.91 4.99 13.84
N ALA A 178 4.47 5.03 12.62
CA ALA A 178 5.78 4.44 12.32
C ALA A 178 6.89 4.98 13.24
N GLN A 179 6.97 6.31 13.41
CA GLN A 179 7.97 6.92 14.29
C GLN A 179 7.75 6.52 15.76
N ARG A 180 6.51 6.52 16.24
CA ARG A 180 6.18 6.11 17.60
C ARG A 180 6.52 4.64 17.88
N LEU A 181 6.30 3.76 16.90
CA LEU A 181 6.70 2.35 16.99
C LEU A 181 8.22 2.21 17.05
N LEU A 182 8.95 2.97 16.23
CA LEU A 182 10.41 2.98 16.22
C LEU A 182 10.98 3.46 17.56
N ASP A 183 10.48 4.57 18.10
CA ASP A 183 10.89 5.12 19.39
C ASP A 183 10.56 4.15 20.53
N GLY A 184 9.42 3.46 20.45
CA GLY A 184 8.97 2.48 21.43
C GLY A 184 9.90 1.27 21.56
N LEU A 185 10.72 0.94 20.57
CA LEU A 185 11.71 -0.15 20.65
C LEU A 185 12.77 0.11 21.74
N ASN A 186 12.97 1.36 22.13
CA ASN A 186 13.90 1.72 23.20
C ASN A 186 13.33 1.46 24.60
N THR A 187 12.03 1.23 24.71
CA THR A 187 11.32 1.04 26.00
C THR A 187 11.01 -0.44 26.30
N VAL A 188 11.18 -1.33 25.33
CA VAL A 188 10.89 -2.77 25.49
C VAL A 188 12.15 -3.56 25.77
N ASP A 189 12.03 -4.57 26.65
CA ASP A 189 13.11 -5.52 26.95
C ASP A 189 13.10 -6.70 25.97
N TRP A 190 13.45 -6.40 24.71
CA TRP A 190 13.58 -7.36 23.62
C TRP A 190 15.04 -7.54 23.24
N SER A 191 15.38 -8.70 22.66
CA SER A 191 16.72 -8.92 22.12
C SER A 191 17.02 -7.94 20.97
N ASP A 192 18.30 -7.61 20.79
CA ASP A 192 18.74 -6.69 19.73
C ASP A 192 18.36 -7.19 18.33
N SER A 193 18.40 -8.50 18.10
CA SER A 193 17.97 -9.10 16.82
C SER A 193 16.51 -8.82 16.50
N ILE A 194 15.60 -8.92 17.49
CA ILE A 194 14.18 -8.60 17.30
C ILE A 194 14.01 -7.10 17.04
N LYS A 195 14.68 -6.25 17.82
CA LYS A 195 14.63 -4.79 17.64
C LYS A 195 15.12 -4.38 16.25
N GLU A 196 16.19 -4.99 15.77
CA GLU A 196 16.75 -4.72 14.45
C GLU A 196 15.80 -5.16 13.33
N THR A 197 15.18 -6.33 13.47
CA THR A 197 14.14 -6.81 12.55
C THR A 197 12.97 -5.81 12.46
N GLN A 198 12.53 -5.27 13.59
CA GLN A 198 11.46 -4.25 13.63
C GLN A 198 11.90 -2.93 13.01
N ARG A 199 13.13 -2.46 13.28
CA ARG A 199 13.69 -1.24 12.65
C ARG A 199 13.73 -1.38 11.13
N ASN A 200 14.24 -2.51 10.65
CA ASN A 200 14.34 -2.79 9.21
C ASN A 200 12.96 -2.90 8.56
N TRP A 201 11.96 -3.46 9.26
CA TRP A 201 10.58 -3.51 8.78
C TRP A 201 9.94 -2.12 8.67
N ILE A 202 10.12 -1.26 9.68
CA ILE A 202 9.63 0.12 9.66
C ILE A 202 10.35 0.92 8.57
N GLY A 203 11.64 0.68 8.38
CA GLY A 203 12.42 1.17 7.25
C GLY A 203 12.52 2.70 7.20
N ARG A 204 12.73 3.41 8.34
CA ARG A 204 12.93 4.86 8.31
C ARG A 204 14.12 5.20 7.44
N SER A 205 13.90 6.03 6.44
CA SER A 205 14.92 6.53 5.53
C SER A 205 14.97 8.06 5.58
N GLU A 206 16.17 8.62 5.53
CA GLU A 206 16.40 10.07 5.45
C GLU A 206 17.22 10.37 4.20
N GLY A 207 16.83 11.39 3.48
CA GLY A 207 17.47 11.73 2.22
C GLY A 207 17.10 13.13 1.75
N THR A 208 17.39 13.38 0.49
CA THR A 208 17.20 14.68 -0.16
C THR A 208 16.31 14.51 -1.39
N GLU A 209 15.32 15.37 -1.53
CA GLU A 209 14.58 15.52 -2.77
C GLU A 209 15.34 16.43 -3.74
N MET A 210 15.40 16.03 -5.00
CA MET A 210 16.02 16.80 -6.07
C MET A 210 15.11 16.83 -7.29
N GLN A 211 15.00 18.02 -7.91
CA GLN A 211 14.21 18.21 -9.09
C GLN A 211 15.08 18.15 -10.35
N PHE A 212 14.70 17.31 -11.29
CA PHE A 212 15.31 17.17 -12.60
C PHE A 212 14.40 17.77 -13.67
N ALA A 213 14.95 18.59 -14.54
CA ALA A 213 14.26 19.03 -15.76
C ALA A 213 14.45 18.00 -16.87
N VAL A 214 13.46 17.83 -17.72
CA VAL A 214 13.56 17.01 -18.92
C VAL A 214 14.12 17.88 -20.05
N LYS A 215 15.14 17.37 -20.75
CA LYS A 215 15.75 18.08 -21.86
C LYS A 215 14.72 18.33 -22.98
N ASP A 216 14.73 19.52 -23.53
CA ASP A 216 13.86 19.96 -24.63
C ASP A 216 12.34 19.88 -24.28
N SER A 217 12.00 20.03 -22.99
CA SER A 217 10.63 19.99 -22.46
C SER A 217 10.48 20.91 -21.23
N ASP A 218 9.26 21.36 -20.95
CA ASP A 218 8.93 22.07 -19.71
C ASP A 218 8.67 21.12 -18.54
N LEU A 219 8.72 19.81 -18.78
CA LEU A 219 8.47 18.79 -17.77
C LEU A 219 9.60 18.75 -16.74
N LYS A 220 9.21 18.60 -15.48
CA LYS A 220 10.13 18.38 -14.37
C LYS A 220 9.59 17.25 -13.50
N PHE A 221 10.49 16.51 -12.88
CA PHE A 221 10.10 15.49 -11.90
C PHE A 221 11.07 15.50 -10.71
N THR A 222 10.57 15.08 -9.56
CA THR A 222 11.33 15.04 -8.32
C THR A 222 11.76 13.59 -8.06
N ILE A 223 13.02 13.43 -7.65
CA ILE A 223 13.55 12.18 -7.13
C ILE A 223 13.86 12.33 -5.64
N PHE A 224 13.83 11.22 -4.91
CA PHE A 224 14.36 11.12 -3.56
C PHE A 224 15.64 10.29 -3.58
N THR A 225 16.67 10.70 -2.84
CA THR A 225 17.91 9.95 -2.70
C THR A 225 18.49 10.04 -1.31
N THR A 226 18.98 8.92 -0.79
CA THR A 226 19.78 8.86 0.45
C THR A 226 21.27 9.18 0.22
N ARG A 227 21.69 9.31 -1.03
CA ARG A 227 23.07 9.52 -1.46
C ARG A 227 23.19 10.74 -2.38
N ALA A 228 22.77 11.89 -1.84
CA ALA A 228 22.86 13.18 -2.56
C ALA A 228 24.30 13.51 -3.00
N ASP A 229 25.29 13.04 -2.26
CA ASP A 229 26.72 13.19 -2.54
C ASP A 229 27.17 12.56 -3.87
N THR A 230 26.42 11.58 -4.40
CA THR A 230 26.75 10.90 -5.65
C THR A 230 26.20 11.58 -6.91
N ILE A 231 25.50 12.71 -6.76
CA ILE A 231 24.79 13.38 -7.87
C ILE A 231 25.70 13.76 -9.05
N PHE A 232 26.96 14.10 -8.79
CA PHE A 232 27.92 14.46 -9.81
C PHE A 232 28.41 13.26 -10.66
N GLY A 233 28.21 12.05 -10.17
CA GLY A 233 28.55 10.81 -10.86
C GLY A 233 27.36 10.09 -11.52
N VAL A 234 26.19 10.72 -11.56
CA VAL A 234 24.99 10.13 -12.18
C VAL A 234 25.16 10.05 -13.68
N THR A 235 24.99 8.86 -14.24
CA THR A 235 25.15 8.57 -15.67
C THR A 235 23.86 8.18 -16.36
N PHE A 236 22.83 7.81 -15.62
CA PHE A 236 21.49 7.49 -16.14
C PHE A 236 20.42 7.64 -15.04
N MET A 237 19.18 7.78 -15.46
CA MET A 237 17.99 7.80 -14.60
C MET A 237 17.13 6.56 -14.91
N VAL A 238 16.43 6.00 -13.90
CA VAL A 238 15.57 4.85 -14.10
C VAL A 238 14.18 5.13 -13.53
N LEU A 239 13.16 4.84 -14.33
CA LEU A 239 11.75 4.87 -13.93
C LEU A 239 11.22 3.45 -13.72
N ALA A 240 10.34 3.30 -12.75
CA ALA A 240 9.54 2.09 -12.60
C ALA A 240 8.54 1.96 -13.77
N PRO A 241 8.26 0.75 -14.26
CA PRO A 241 7.32 0.53 -15.38
C PRO A 241 5.91 1.06 -15.12
N GLU A 242 5.48 1.08 -13.86
CA GLU A 242 4.18 1.57 -13.39
C GLU A 242 4.12 3.08 -13.16
N SER A 243 5.22 3.81 -13.34
CA SER A 243 5.27 5.26 -13.17
C SER A 243 4.43 5.99 -14.23
N GLU A 244 3.64 6.97 -13.80
CA GLU A 244 2.88 7.83 -14.72
C GLU A 244 3.77 8.66 -15.67
N LEU A 245 5.03 8.87 -15.29
CA LEU A 245 6.02 9.55 -16.13
C LEU A 245 6.44 8.75 -17.36
N VAL A 246 6.28 7.43 -17.36
CA VAL A 246 6.67 6.57 -18.50
C VAL A 246 5.99 7.02 -19.78
N GLY A 247 4.67 7.26 -19.73
CA GLY A 247 3.92 7.73 -20.90
C GLY A 247 4.33 9.11 -21.39
N GLN A 248 4.77 10.00 -20.48
CA GLN A 248 5.17 11.37 -20.78
C GLN A 248 6.60 11.47 -21.30
N LEU A 249 7.48 10.54 -20.90
CA LEU A 249 8.91 10.53 -21.25
C LEU A 249 9.25 9.56 -22.40
N THR A 250 8.30 8.75 -22.85
CA THR A 250 8.49 7.85 -23.98
C THR A 250 8.36 8.64 -25.30
N THR A 251 9.44 8.69 -26.08
CA THR A 251 9.38 9.31 -27.39
C THR A 251 8.67 8.43 -28.42
N PRO A 252 8.11 9.02 -29.51
CA PRO A 252 7.44 8.23 -30.55
C PRO A 252 8.30 7.10 -31.14
N GLU A 253 9.62 7.31 -31.26
CA GLU A 253 10.56 6.34 -31.81
C GLU A 253 10.76 5.13 -30.89
N GLN A 254 10.67 5.33 -29.56
CA GLN A 254 10.87 4.29 -28.56
C GLN A 254 9.57 3.60 -28.12
N LYS A 255 8.43 4.13 -28.56
CA LYS A 255 7.12 3.71 -28.09
C LYS A 255 6.89 2.20 -28.21
N ALA A 256 7.20 1.62 -29.35
CA ALA A 256 6.97 0.19 -29.60
C ALA A 256 7.81 -0.71 -28.69
N GLU A 257 9.09 -0.34 -28.45
CA GLU A 257 9.99 -1.10 -27.59
C GLU A 257 9.60 -0.95 -26.11
N VAL A 258 9.20 0.26 -25.69
CA VAL A 258 8.70 0.52 -24.33
C VAL A 258 7.41 -0.25 -24.08
N GLU A 259 6.43 -0.22 -24.98
CA GLU A 259 5.17 -0.95 -24.83
C GLU A 259 5.42 -2.48 -24.72
N ALA A 260 6.31 -3.03 -25.52
CA ALA A 260 6.68 -4.43 -25.43
C ALA A 260 7.32 -4.79 -24.07
N TYR A 261 8.19 -3.92 -23.57
CA TYR A 261 8.80 -4.09 -22.24
C TYR A 261 7.77 -4.03 -21.12
N LEU A 262 6.86 -3.04 -21.17
CA LEU A 262 5.78 -2.90 -20.18
C LEU A 262 4.87 -4.13 -20.14
N GLU A 263 4.50 -4.69 -21.31
CA GLU A 263 3.68 -5.91 -21.37
C GLU A 263 4.40 -7.14 -20.80
N ALA A 264 5.71 -7.24 -20.98
CA ALA A 264 6.50 -8.31 -20.39
C ALA A 264 6.60 -8.20 -18.87
N THR A 265 6.73 -6.96 -18.35
CA THR A 265 6.89 -6.71 -16.90
C THR A 265 5.58 -6.73 -16.11
N LYS A 266 4.44 -6.42 -16.73
CA LYS A 266 3.09 -6.46 -16.11
C LYS A 266 2.72 -7.83 -15.49
N LYS A 267 3.32 -8.90 -15.96
CA LYS A 267 3.06 -10.26 -15.48
C LYS A 267 3.83 -10.62 -14.22
N ARG A 268 4.78 -9.77 -13.81
CA ARG A 268 5.65 -10.01 -12.66
C ARG A 268 5.14 -9.27 -11.43
N THR A 269 5.05 -9.97 -10.31
CA THR A 269 4.72 -9.37 -9.02
C THR A 269 5.91 -8.58 -8.48
N GLU A 270 5.65 -7.63 -7.59
CA GLU A 270 6.69 -6.86 -6.89
C GLU A 270 7.69 -7.78 -6.17
N ARG A 271 7.21 -8.84 -5.54
CA ARG A 271 8.05 -9.84 -4.85
C ARG A 271 8.99 -10.57 -5.82
N GLU A 272 8.51 -10.98 -6.98
CA GLU A 272 9.32 -11.61 -8.03
C GLU A 272 10.39 -10.65 -8.57
N ARG A 273 10.04 -9.37 -8.72
CA ARG A 273 10.97 -8.32 -9.16
C ARG A 273 12.09 -8.09 -8.14
N ILE A 274 11.77 -8.05 -6.84
CA ILE A 274 12.75 -7.91 -5.76
C ILE A 274 13.67 -9.15 -5.67
N ALA A 275 13.12 -10.35 -5.89
CA ALA A 275 13.87 -11.61 -5.82
C ALA A 275 14.78 -11.85 -7.04
N ASP A 276 14.38 -11.36 -8.21
CA ASP A 276 15.13 -11.51 -9.46
C ASP A 276 16.22 -10.45 -9.57
N ARG A 277 17.48 -10.88 -9.54
CA ARG A 277 18.65 -9.99 -9.62
C ARG A 277 19.07 -9.64 -11.05
N ARG A 278 18.35 -10.09 -12.07
CA ARG A 278 18.65 -9.72 -13.46
C ARG A 278 18.26 -8.26 -13.68
N VAL A 279 19.19 -7.51 -14.23
CA VAL A 279 18.94 -6.12 -14.63
C VAL A 279 18.47 -6.11 -16.07
N THR A 280 17.24 -5.69 -16.29
CA THR A 280 16.65 -5.47 -17.61
C THR A 280 16.18 -4.03 -17.71
N GLY A 281 15.92 -3.54 -18.91
CA GLY A 281 15.42 -2.17 -19.10
C GLY A 281 15.32 -1.78 -20.55
N VAL A 282 14.57 -0.72 -20.81
CA VAL A 282 14.39 -0.12 -22.11
C VAL A 282 14.62 1.39 -22.03
N PHE A 283 15.22 1.97 -23.07
CA PHE A 283 15.42 3.42 -23.15
C PHE A 283 14.12 4.13 -23.50
N SER A 284 13.78 5.22 -22.78
CA SER A 284 12.55 5.97 -23.02
C SER A 284 12.63 6.90 -24.25
N GLY A 285 13.85 7.22 -24.73
CA GLY A 285 14.11 8.23 -25.74
C GLY A 285 14.39 9.62 -25.17
N SER A 286 14.09 9.86 -23.89
CA SER A 286 14.22 11.16 -23.24
C SER A 286 15.47 11.24 -22.36
N TYR A 287 15.90 12.47 -22.10
CA TYR A 287 17.02 12.79 -21.22
C TYR A 287 16.59 13.72 -20.09
N ALA A 288 17.12 13.50 -18.89
CA ALA A 288 17.00 14.40 -17.77
C ALA A 288 18.26 15.26 -17.65
N LEU A 289 18.12 16.50 -17.19
CA LEU A 289 19.26 17.39 -16.95
C LEU A 289 19.70 17.30 -15.50
N ASN A 290 20.96 16.96 -15.27
CA ASN A 290 21.53 16.98 -13.93
C ASN A 290 21.49 18.43 -13.38
N PRO A 291 20.83 18.68 -12.25
CA PRO A 291 20.59 20.04 -11.76
C PRO A 291 21.86 20.80 -11.35
N PHE A 292 23.00 20.11 -11.15
CA PHE A 292 24.24 20.70 -10.71
C PHE A 292 25.28 20.82 -11.84
N THR A 293 25.32 19.85 -12.77
CA THR A 293 26.29 19.85 -13.86
C THR A 293 25.72 20.35 -15.18
N GLY A 294 24.41 20.28 -15.36
CA GLY A 294 23.72 20.54 -16.61
C GLY A 294 23.80 19.41 -17.65
N ASP A 295 24.50 18.32 -17.32
CA ASP A 295 24.67 17.19 -18.24
C ASP A 295 23.34 16.50 -18.51
N ALA A 296 23.12 16.11 -19.77
CA ALA A 296 21.98 15.34 -20.18
C ALA A 296 22.23 13.85 -19.90
N ILE A 297 21.41 13.24 -19.03
CA ILE A 297 21.48 11.83 -18.66
C ILE A 297 20.29 11.07 -19.21
N PRO A 298 20.48 9.88 -19.82
CA PRO A 298 19.39 9.12 -20.42
C PRO A 298 18.43 8.60 -19.36
N VAL A 299 17.13 8.59 -19.69
CA VAL A 299 16.06 8.06 -18.83
C VAL A 299 15.67 6.66 -19.33
N TRP A 300 15.88 5.68 -18.49
CA TRP A 300 15.55 4.27 -18.73
C TRP A 300 14.30 3.87 -17.96
N ILE A 301 13.65 2.81 -18.39
CA ILE A 301 12.53 2.17 -17.71
C ILE A 301 12.98 0.76 -17.34
N SER A 302 12.89 0.38 -16.08
CA SER A 302 13.33 -0.93 -15.63
C SER A 302 12.50 -1.45 -14.46
N ASP A 303 12.23 -2.74 -14.49
CA ASP A 303 11.42 -3.44 -13.50
C ASP A 303 12.13 -3.74 -12.17
N TYR A 304 13.43 -3.47 -12.07
CA TYR A 304 14.13 -3.55 -10.78
C TYR A 304 13.87 -2.34 -9.86
N VAL A 305 13.30 -1.26 -10.41
CA VAL A 305 12.89 -0.06 -9.65
C VAL A 305 11.39 -0.13 -9.35
N LEU A 306 11.01 0.19 -8.12
CA LEU A 306 9.62 0.23 -7.66
C LEU A 306 9.16 1.68 -7.55
N ALA A 307 7.90 1.97 -7.93
CA ALA A 307 7.35 3.33 -7.90
C ALA A 307 7.07 3.85 -6.48
N GLY A 308 6.98 2.99 -5.49
CA GLY A 308 6.65 3.31 -4.10
C GLY A 308 7.83 3.46 -3.16
N TYR A 309 9.01 3.68 -3.68
CA TYR A 309 10.21 3.85 -2.84
C TYR A 309 10.26 5.22 -2.17
#